data_91cebfa68e3933fe8597b6be46ac2eba
#
_entry.id   91cebfa68e3933fe8597b6be46ac2eba
#
_cell.length_a   1.000
_cell.length_b   1.000
_cell.length_c   1.000
_cell.angle_alpha   90.00
_cell.angle_beta   90.00
_cell.angle_gamma   90.00
#
_symmetry.space_group_name_H-M   'P 1'
#
loop_
_entity.id
_entity.type
_entity.pdbx_description
1 polymer ?
#
loop_
_entity_poly.entity_id
_entity_poly.type
_entity_poly.pdbx_seq_one_letter_code
_entity_poly.pdbx_strand_id
1 'polypeptide(L)'
;MYIIPQDNVVIKYITFETKGADPLKLMERAKDILLGENRKYTIDYRQGDSIWFVIDTDTWEKEGKIVPLRGFCSSQNEEIPKQYDEVKMYSAWNVAQSNPCFEIWLYYHFYENKPEDADVEKYASFKEFVASTISGGFDFQRDPARLEDAIENTRNNISQDADGKPTLYSSEVYVLGEEIDKFVKSDLAKLRNKLG
;
A
#
# COMPACT_ATOMS: atom_id res chain seq x y z
N MET A 1 10.03 -16.80 -0.87
CA MET A 1 11.42 -16.25 -0.80
C MET A 1 11.29 -14.89 -0.13
N TYR A 2 11.82 -14.72 1.06
CA TYR A 2 11.84 -13.42 1.71
C TYR A 2 13.01 -12.62 1.15
N ILE A 3 12.75 -11.45 0.57
CA ILE A 3 13.80 -10.50 0.21
C ILE A 3 14.26 -9.86 1.52
N ILE A 4 15.50 -10.11 1.92
CA ILE A 4 16.10 -9.45 3.08
C ILE A 4 16.79 -8.20 2.55
N PRO A 5 16.33 -6.99 2.91
CA PRO A 5 17.00 -5.76 2.51
C PRO A 5 18.44 -5.73 3.03
N GLN A 6 19.36 -5.17 2.24
CA GLN A 6 20.79 -5.12 2.61
C GLN A 6 21.10 -4.14 3.76
N ASP A 7 20.16 -3.26 4.12
CA ASP A 7 20.36 -2.19 5.10
C ASP A 7 19.42 -2.36 6.28
N ASN A 8 19.61 -3.30 7.16
CA ASN A 8 18.91 -3.44 8.46
C ASN A 8 17.40 -3.04 8.51
N VAL A 9 16.74 -2.99 7.37
CA VAL A 9 15.31 -2.68 7.26
C VAL A 9 14.50 -3.92 7.59
N VAL A 10 13.58 -3.78 8.53
CA VAL A 10 12.68 -4.86 8.94
C VAL A 10 11.26 -4.51 8.54
N ILE A 11 10.69 -5.24 7.58
CA ILE A 11 9.28 -5.11 7.22
C ILE A 11 8.47 -6.07 8.10
N LYS A 12 7.55 -5.51 8.90
CA LYS A 12 6.65 -6.27 9.74
C LYS A 12 5.23 -6.19 9.19
N TYR A 13 4.67 -7.34 8.86
CA TYR A 13 3.27 -7.45 8.48
C TYR A 13 2.42 -7.68 9.72
N ILE A 14 1.38 -6.88 9.88
CA ILE A 14 0.40 -7.02 10.94
C ILE A 14 -0.91 -7.42 10.26
N THR A 15 -1.21 -8.71 10.30
CA THR A 15 -2.43 -9.27 9.74
C THR A 15 -3.53 -9.40 10.80
N PHE A 16 -4.77 -9.47 10.34
CA PHE A 16 -5.93 -9.74 11.18
C PHE A 16 -6.40 -11.19 10.96
N GLU A 17 -6.82 -11.82 12.05
CA GLU A 17 -7.42 -13.16 12.01
C GLU A 17 -8.83 -13.16 11.41
N THR A 18 -9.45 -11.97 11.25
CA THR A 18 -10.80 -11.81 10.70
C THR A 18 -10.77 -11.42 9.22
N LYS A 19 -11.68 -12.00 8.44
CA LYS A 19 -11.87 -11.65 7.03
C LYS A 19 -12.14 -10.14 6.86
N GLY A 20 -11.28 -9.47 6.09
CA GLY A 20 -11.42 -8.07 5.71
C GLY A 20 -10.63 -7.10 6.59
N ALA A 21 -9.89 -6.21 5.94
CA ALA A 21 -9.12 -5.14 6.57
C ALA A 21 -10.05 -3.93 6.84
N ASP A 22 -10.97 -4.05 7.81
CA ASP A 22 -11.82 -2.93 8.26
C ASP A 22 -10.92 -1.78 8.76
N PRO A 23 -10.96 -0.59 8.14
CA PRO A 23 -10.06 0.53 8.45
C PRO A 23 -10.08 0.94 9.92
N LEU A 24 -11.24 0.90 10.59
CA LEU A 24 -11.34 1.25 12.00
C LEU A 24 -10.69 0.19 12.90
N LYS A 25 -10.84 -1.09 12.56
CA LYS A 25 -10.14 -2.17 13.29
C LYS A 25 -8.63 -2.12 13.09
N LEU A 26 -8.17 -1.77 11.88
CA LEU A 26 -6.75 -1.53 11.61
C LEU A 26 -6.22 -0.40 12.49
N MET A 27 -6.93 0.72 12.56
CA MET A 27 -6.59 1.86 13.40
C MET A 27 -6.51 1.48 14.89
N GLU A 28 -7.54 0.82 15.44
CA GLU A 28 -7.55 0.39 16.85
C GLU A 28 -6.39 -0.57 17.14
N ARG A 29 -6.16 -1.53 16.25
CA ARG A 29 -5.03 -2.45 16.40
C ARG A 29 -3.68 -1.75 16.40
N ALA A 30 -3.50 -0.76 15.53
CA ALA A 30 -2.26 0.04 15.51
C ALA A 30 -2.09 0.83 16.82
N LYS A 31 -3.16 1.41 17.35
CA LYS A 31 -3.12 2.08 18.66
C LYS A 31 -2.64 1.12 19.76
N ASP A 32 -3.21 -0.07 19.83
CA ASP A 32 -2.87 -1.06 20.86
C ASP A 32 -1.39 -1.47 20.79
N ILE A 33 -0.90 -1.83 19.59
CA ILE A 33 0.41 -2.46 19.46
C ILE A 33 1.56 -1.47 19.27
N LEU A 34 1.29 -0.21 18.91
CA LEU A 34 2.30 0.82 18.64
C LEU A 34 2.27 1.97 19.63
N LEU A 35 1.09 2.37 20.15
CA LEU A 35 0.92 3.56 20.98
C LEU A 35 0.51 3.24 22.42
N GLY A 36 -0.08 2.08 22.70
CA GLY A 36 -0.56 1.68 24.02
C GLY A 36 0.58 1.49 25.05
N GLU A 37 0.21 1.47 26.33
CA GLU A 37 1.17 1.21 27.42
C GLU A 37 1.88 -0.15 27.27
N ASN A 38 1.15 -1.15 26.76
CA ASN A 38 1.66 -2.50 26.49
C ASN A 38 2.03 -2.68 24.99
N ARG A 39 2.54 -1.62 24.36
CA ARG A 39 2.93 -1.66 22.95
C ARG A 39 3.88 -2.82 22.65
N LYS A 40 3.61 -3.51 21.57
CA LYS A 40 4.42 -4.65 21.12
C LYS A 40 5.65 -4.21 20.31
N TYR A 41 5.55 -3.07 19.65
CA TYR A 41 6.61 -2.51 18.80
C TYR A 41 6.84 -1.06 19.16
N THR A 42 8.09 -0.63 19.08
CA THR A 42 8.49 0.78 19.22
C THR A 42 8.74 1.34 17.83
N ILE A 43 8.27 2.54 17.58
CA ILE A 43 8.53 3.29 16.35
C ILE A 43 9.70 4.23 16.64
N ASP A 44 10.76 4.15 15.84
CA ASP A 44 11.87 5.11 15.93
C ASP A 44 11.75 6.13 14.79
N TYR A 45 11.09 7.23 15.09
CA TYR A 45 10.91 8.33 14.14
C TYR A 45 12.24 8.99 13.71
N ARG A 46 13.30 8.89 14.53
CA ARG A 46 14.63 9.42 14.19
C ARG A 46 15.32 8.57 13.12
N GLN A 47 15.00 7.28 13.08
CA GLN A 47 15.49 6.34 12.06
C GLN A 47 14.62 6.30 10.81
N GLY A 48 13.51 7.05 10.79
CA GLY A 48 12.62 7.11 9.65
C GLY A 48 11.64 5.94 9.56
N ASP A 49 11.32 5.28 10.69
CA ASP A 49 10.29 4.23 10.70
C ASP A 49 8.95 4.76 10.18
N SER A 50 8.29 3.98 9.36
CA SER A 50 6.97 4.32 8.81
C SER A 50 5.95 3.21 8.98
N ILE A 51 4.69 3.63 9.12
CA ILE A 51 3.52 2.77 9.28
C ILE A 51 2.62 2.98 8.06
N TRP A 52 2.20 1.89 7.45
CA TRP A 52 1.37 1.90 6.27
C TRP A 52 0.09 1.09 6.48
N PHE A 53 -1.05 1.73 6.28
CA PHE A 53 -2.35 1.08 6.20
C PHE A 53 -2.68 0.83 4.73
N VAL A 54 -2.61 -0.41 4.30
CA VAL A 54 -2.99 -0.80 2.93
C VAL A 54 -4.45 -1.23 2.95
N ILE A 55 -5.30 -0.49 2.24
CA ILE A 55 -6.75 -0.67 2.28
C ILE A 55 -7.39 -0.62 0.89
N ASP A 56 -8.51 -1.31 0.75
CA ASP A 56 -9.39 -1.20 -0.40
C ASP A 56 -10.40 -0.06 -0.19
N THR A 57 -10.88 0.55 -1.26
CA THR A 57 -12.02 1.48 -1.20
C THR A 57 -13.31 0.72 -0.93
N ASP A 58 -13.61 -0.27 -1.76
CA ASP A 58 -14.73 -1.22 -1.67
C ASP A 58 -15.95 -0.65 -0.91
N THR A 59 -16.46 -1.37 0.09
CA THR A 59 -17.61 -0.94 0.92
C THR A 59 -17.22 0.11 1.97
N TRP A 60 -15.95 0.23 2.32
CA TRP A 60 -15.47 1.08 3.42
C TRP A 60 -15.68 2.57 3.21
N GLU A 61 -15.66 3.03 1.95
CA GLU A 61 -15.99 4.41 1.60
C GLU A 61 -17.45 4.70 1.93
N LYS A 62 -18.37 3.82 1.51
CA LYS A 62 -19.81 3.96 1.77
C LYS A 62 -20.16 3.89 3.27
N GLU A 63 -19.38 3.11 4.02
CA GLU A 63 -19.52 2.98 5.47
C GLU A 63 -18.84 4.12 6.25
N GLY A 64 -18.18 5.05 5.56
CA GLY A 64 -17.51 6.20 6.17
C GLY A 64 -16.30 5.85 7.03
N LYS A 65 -15.67 4.68 6.83
CA LYS A 65 -14.59 4.15 7.67
C LYS A 65 -13.19 4.64 7.28
N ILE A 66 -13.02 5.12 6.05
CA ILE A 66 -11.70 5.54 5.54
C ILE A 66 -11.31 6.91 6.09
N VAL A 67 -12.24 7.86 6.13
CA VAL A 67 -11.98 9.23 6.61
C VAL A 67 -11.44 9.26 8.04
N PRO A 68 -12.00 8.53 9.03
CA PRO A 68 -11.43 8.47 10.37
C PRO A 68 -10.01 7.91 10.42
N LEU A 69 -9.68 6.90 9.62
CA LEU A 69 -8.33 6.35 9.53
C LEU A 69 -7.35 7.39 8.98
N ARG A 70 -7.70 8.10 7.89
CA ARG A 70 -6.87 9.17 7.33
C ARG A 70 -6.67 10.30 8.34
N GLY A 71 -7.74 10.72 9.04
CA GLY A 71 -7.67 11.72 10.10
C GLY A 71 -6.76 11.30 11.26
N PHE A 72 -6.81 10.03 11.67
CA PHE A 72 -5.90 9.49 12.66
C PHE A 72 -4.44 9.58 12.21
N CYS A 73 -4.12 9.14 10.99
CA CYS A 73 -2.75 9.22 10.45
C CYS A 73 -2.25 10.68 10.39
N SER A 74 -3.10 11.61 9.93
CA SER A 74 -2.78 13.04 9.90
C SER A 74 -2.44 13.55 11.30
N SER A 75 -3.29 13.27 12.29
CA SER A 75 -3.07 13.70 13.68
C SER A 75 -1.78 13.12 14.26
N GLN A 76 -1.45 11.85 13.97
CA GLN A 76 -0.18 11.28 14.42
C GLN A 76 1.02 11.99 13.78
N ASN A 77 0.97 12.29 12.49
CA ASN A 77 2.04 13.01 11.79
C ASN A 77 2.22 14.44 12.31
N GLU A 78 1.14 15.11 12.74
CA GLU A 78 1.22 16.45 13.33
C GLU A 78 1.84 16.47 14.73
N GLU A 79 1.73 15.36 15.47
CA GLU A 79 2.31 15.26 16.83
C GLU A 79 3.80 14.92 16.84
N ILE A 80 4.34 14.27 15.79
CA ILE A 80 5.74 13.86 15.71
C ILE A 80 6.70 15.06 15.86
N PRO A 81 6.58 16.16 15.11
CA PRO A 81 7.48 17.32 15.25
C PRO A 81 7.39 18.02 16.60
N LYS A 82 6.22 17.93 17.26
CA LYS A 82 6.03 18.52 18.60
C LYS A 82 6.76 17.75 19.68
N GLN A 83 6.92 16.43 19.50
CA GLN A 83 7.59 15.55 20.45
C GLN A 83 9.09 15.40 20.18
N TYR A 84 9.49 15.59 18.92
CA TYR A 84 10.86 15.35 18.45
C TYR A 84 11.35 16.50 17.59
N ASP A 85 11.85 17.56 18.21
CA ASP A 85 12.35 18.79 17.52
C ASP A 85 13.42 18.53 16.45
N GLU A 86 14.16 17.43 16.57
CA GLU A 86 15.24 17.04 15.66
C GLU A 86 14.74 16.27 14.44
N VAL A 87 13.49 15.81 14.45
CA VAL A 87 12.94 14.99 13.36
C VAL A 87 12.44 15.91 12.25
N LYS A 88 13.06 15.81 11.07
CA LYS A 88 12.54 16.49 9.88
C LYS A 88 11.11 16.03 9.63
N MET A 89 10.24 16.94 9.23
CA MET A 89 8.88 16.60 8.86
C MET A 89 8.86 15.53 7.77
N TYR A 90 8.37 14.36 8.10
CA TYR A 90 8.02 13.31 7.16
C TYR A 90 6.73 12.64 7.61
N SER A 91 6.00 12.03 6.67
CA SER A 91 4.78 11.31 6.99
C SER A 91 5.12 9.89 7.44
N ALA A 92 5.20 9.70 8.77
CA ALA A 92 5.44 8.37 9.34
C ALA A 92 4.20 7.47 9.29
N TRP A 93 3.00 8.05 9.39
CA TRP A 93 1.73 7.33 9.36
C TRP A 93 1.03 7.57 8.04
N ASN A 94 0.86 6.51 7.26
CA ASN A 94 0.42 6.61 5.87
C ASN A 94 -0.76 5.67 5.59
N VAL A 95 -1.60 6.07 4.64
CA VAL A 95 -2.65 5.23 4.06
C VAL A 95 -2.33 5.02 2.59
N ALA A 96 -2.28 3.77 2.15
CA ALA A 96 -2.18 3.38 0.77
C ALA A 96 -3.51 2.74 0.34
N GLN A 97 -4.40 3.57 -0.20
CA GLN A 97 -5.73 3.17 -0.62
C GLN A 97 -5.75 2.79 -2.10
N SER A 98 -6.46 1.71 -2.43
CA SER A 98 -6.73 1.28 -3.80
C SER A 98 -8.21 1.37 -4.12
N ASN A 99 -8.56 1.82 -5.33
CA ASN A 99 -9.93 1.93 -5.80
C ASN A 99 -10.09 1.21 -7.16
N PRO A 100 -10.91 0.16 -7.26
CA PRO A 100 -11.83 -0.36 -6.25
C PRO A 100 -11.16 -1.18 -5.14
N CYS A 101 -10.08 -1.89 -5.43
CA CYS A 101 -9.40 -2.81 -4.51
C CYS A 101 -7.93 -2.99 -4.91
N PHE A 102 -7.18 -3.71 -4.06
CA PHE A 102 -5.73 -3.91 -4.20
C PHE A 102 -5.31 -4.52 -5.55
N GLU A 103 -6.20 -5.26 -6.19
CA GLU A 103 -5.93 -5.90 -7.48
C GLU A 103 -5.62 -4.89 -8.60
N ILE A 104 -6.03 -3.62 -8.49
CA ILE A 104 -5.61 -2.59 -9.45
C ILE A 104 -4.09 -2.35 -9.40
N TRP A 105 -3.47 -2.46 -8.22
CA TRP A 105 -2.02 -2.43 -8.09
C TRP A 105 -1.35 -3.63 -8.77
N LEU A 106 -1.92 -4.83 -8.64
CA LEU A 106 -1.41 -6.02 -9.33
C LEU A 106 -1.53 -5.90 -10.86
N TYR A 107 -2.61 -5.30 -11.34
CA TYR A 107 -2.83 -5.02 -12.76
C TYR A 107 -1.72 -4.14 -13.34
N TYR A 108 -1.31 -3.08 -12.65
CA TYR A 108 -0.27 -2.16 -13.10
C TYR A 108 1.14 -2.74 -13.15
N HIS A 109 1.37 -3.94 -12.63
CA HIS A 109 2.62 -4.66 -12.90
C HIS A 109 2.77 -5.08 -14.37
N PHE A 110 1.67 -5.12 -15.13
CA PHE A 110 1.63 -5.65 -16.50
C PHE A 110 1.09 -4.66 -17.53
N TYR A 111 0.32 -3.67 -17.11
CA TYR A 111 -0.43 -2.79 -18.00
C TYR A 111 -0.15 -1.33 -17.71
N GLU A 112 0.15 -0.59 -18.78
CA GLU A 112 0.54 0.84 -18.70
C GLU A 112 -0.66 1.78 -18.54
N ASN A 113 -1.85 1.36 -18.95
CA ASN A 113 -3.05 2.19 -18.97
C ASN A 113 -4.11 1.66 -18.02
N LYS A 114 -5.02 2.54 -17.60
CA LYS A 114 -6.23 2.14 -16.85
C LYS A 114 -7.02 1.09 -17.65
N PRO A 115 -7.67 0.14 -16.95
CA PRO A 115 -8.61 -0.75 -17.62
C PRO A 115 -9.81 0.05 -18.17
N GLU A 116 -10.34 -0.40 -19.30
CA GLU A 116 -11.56 0.16 -19.87
C GLU A 116 -12.78 -0.42 -19.16
N ASP A 117 -13.76 0.41 -18.82
CA ASP A 117 -15.00 -0.04 -18.16
C ASP A 117 -15.70 -1.17 -18.92
N ALA A 118 -15.76 -1.04 -20.25
CA ALA A 118 -16.39 -2.05 -21.11
C ALA A 118 -15.69 -3.43 -21.07
N ASP A 119 -14.42 -3.49 -20.68
CA ASP A 119 -13.71 -4.75 -20.50
C ASP A 119 -13.96 -5.32 -19.10
N VAL A 120 -13.97 -4.46 -18.09
CA VAL A 120 -14.24 -4.86 -16.69
C VAL A 120 -15.67 -5.38 -16.54
N GLU A 121 -16.66 -4.74 -17.17
CA GLU A 121 -18.08 -5.12 -17.11
C GLU A 121 -18.38 -6.53 -17.66
N LYS A 122 -17.46 -7.16 -18.38
CA LYS A 122 -17.59 -8.54 -18.84
C LYS A 122 -17.42 -9.59 -17.73
N TYR A 123 -16.97 -9.17 -16.54
CA TYR A 123 -16.66 -10.03 -15.40
C TYR A 123 -17.56 -9.72 -14.22
N ALA A 124 -17.77 -10.69 -13.34
CA ALA A 124 -18.63 -10.53 -12.17
C ALA A 124 -18.02 -9.61 -11.10
N SER A 125 -16.70 -9.41 -11.12
CA SER A 125 -16.00 -8.51 -10.22
C SER A 125 -14.69 -8.02 -10.83
N PHE A 126 -14.18 -6.89 -10.31
CA PHE A 126 -12.87 -6.38 -10.70
C PHE A 126 -11.73 -7.38 -10.39
N LYS A 127 -11.85 -8.13 -9.30
CA LYS A 127 -10.88 -9.18 -8.93
C LYS A 127 -10.83 -10.30 -9.98
N GLU A 128 -11.99 -10.71 -10.47
CA GLU A 128 -12.09 -11.71 -11.54
C GLU A 128 -11.52 -11.18 -12.86
N PHE A 129 -11.83 -9.93 -13.21
CA PHE A 129 -11.22 -9.27 -14.38
C PHE A 129 -9.70 -9.32 -14.31
N VAL A 130 -9.08 -8.86 -13.22
CA VAL A 130 -7.62 -8.84 -13.07
C VAL A 130 -7.04 -10.25 -13.11
N ALA A 131 -7.63 -11.19 -12.38
CA ALA A 131 -7.18 -12.59 -12.38
C ALA A 131 -7.23 -13.25 -13.78
N SER A 132 -8.20 -12.87 -14.59
CA SER A 132 -8.37 -13.40 -15.97
C SER A 132 -7.48 -12.69 -16.99
N THR A 133 -7.19 -11.41 -16.77
CA THR A 133 -6.41 -10.56 -17.68
C THR A 133 -4.91 -10.84 -17.56
N ILE A 134 -4.41 -11.06 -16.33
CA ILE A 134 -3.02 -11.46 -16.11
C ILE A 134 -2.87 -12.92 -16.47
N SER A 135 -2.16 -13.22 -17.56
CA SER A 135 -1.96 -14.58 -18.04
C SER A 135 -1.28 -15.47 -16.99
N GLY A 136 -1.98 -16.51 -16.56
CA GLY A 136 -1.52 -17.41 -15.50
C GLY A 136 -1.73 -16.86 -14.07
N GLY A 137 -2.38 -15.70 -13.92
CA GLY A 137 -2.56 -15.02 -12.64
C GLY A 137 -1.28 -14.32 -12.14
N PHE A 138 -1.40 -13.54 -11.07
CA PHE A 138 -0.25 -12.89 -10.44
C PHE A 138 0.57 -13.90 -9.62
N ASP A 139 1.83 -14.08 -9.99
CA ASP A 139 2.78 -14.96 -9.29
C ASP A 139 3.59 -14.16 -8.25
N PHE A 140 3.26 -14.31 -6.97
CA PHE A 140 3.89 -13.59 -5.86
C PHE A 140 5.39 -13.92 -5.66
N GLN A 141 5.92 -14.92 -6.36
CA GLN A 141 7.38 -15.24 -6.31
C GLN A 141 8.14 -14.60 -7.46
N ARG A 142 7.49 -14.39 -8.61
CA ARG A 142 8.10 -13.90 -9.84
C ARG A 142 7.77 -12.44 -10.11
N ASP A 143 6.48 -12.09 -10.05
CA ASP A 143 5.99 -10.82 -10.58
C ASP A 143 6.32 -9.58 -9.73
N PRO A 144 6.70 -9.69 -8.43
CA PRO A 144 7.32 -8.56 -7.72
C PRO A 144 8.59 -8.03 -8.39
N ALA A 145 9.25 -8.80 -9.30
CA ALA A 145 10.34 -8.30 -10.14
C ALA A 145 9.93 -7.12 -11.04
N ARG A 146 8.62 -6.93 -11.27
CA ARG A 146 8.03 -5.82 -12.02
C ARG A 146 7.61 -4.62 -11.15
N LEU A 147 8.15 -4.50 -9.94
CA LEU A 147 7.81 -3.42 -9.02
C LEU A 147 8.01 -2.03 -9.65
N GLU A 148 9.11 -1.82 -10.37
CA GLU A 148 9.39 -0.54 -11.05
C GLU A 148 8.31 -0.23 -12.11
N ASP A 149 7.89 -1.22 -12.90
CA ASP A 149 6.83 -1.06 -13.89
C ASP A 149 5.50 -0.68 -13.19
N ALA A 150 5.16 -1.37 -12.10
CA ALA A 150 3.95 -1.08 -11.31
C ALA A 150 3.94 0.33 -10.73
N ILE A 151 5.08 0.79 -10.20
CA ILE A 151 5.24 2.16 -9.67
C ILE A 151 5.01 3.17 -10.78
N GLU A 152 5.68 3.02 -11.92
CA GLU A 152 5.58 3.94 -13.04
C GLU A 152 4.18 3.98 -13.63
N ASN A 153 3.61 2.81 -13.93
CA ASN A 153 2.27 2.69 -14.51
C ASN A 153 1.21 3.28 -13.58
N THR A 154 1.29 2.99 -12.27
CA THR A 154 0.33 3.55 -11.31
C THR A 154 0.49 5.06 -11.19
N ARG A 155 1.71 5.58 -11.12
CA ARG A 155 1.98 7.03 -11.04
C ARG A 155 1.40 7.77 -12.26
N ASN A 156 1.52 7.20 -13.45
CA ASN A 156 0.99 7.79 -14.68
C ASN A 156 -0.55 7.76 -14.76
N ASN A 157 -1.19 6.89 -13.99
CA ASN A 157 -2.64 6.69 -14.01
C ASN A 157 -3.36 7.13 -12.73
N ILE A 158 -2.63 7.53 -11.69
CA ILE A 158 -3.31 7.98 -10.47
C ILE A 158 -4.10 9.26 -10.72
N SER A 159 -5.31 9.27 -10.21
CA SER A 159 -6.14 10.48 -10.14
C SER A 159 -6.86 10.49 -8.79
N GLN A 160 -7.11 11.70 -8.28
CA GLN A 160 -7.73 11.90 -6.98
C GLN A 160 -8.94 12.83 -7.13
N ASP A 161 -9.92 12.65 -6.25
CA ASP A 161 -11.06 13.55 -6.13
C ASP A 161 -10.68 14.85 -5.38
N ALA A 162 -11.67 15.71 -5.14
CA ALA A 162 -11.48 16.98 -4.43
C ALA A 162 -11.00 16.80 -2.98
N ASP A 163 -11.26 15.64 -2.38
CA ASP A 163 -10.85 15.28 -1.02
C ASP A 163 -9.46 14.57 -0.98
N GLY A 164 -8.80 14.44 -2.13
CA GLY A 164 -7.51 13.76 -2.26
C GLY A 164 -7.58 12.24 -2.20
N LYS A 165 -8.76 11.64 -2.41
CA LYS A 165 -8.94 10.19 -2.42
C LYS A 165 -8.74 9.63 -3.84
N PRO A 166 -8.20 8.42 -3.98
CA PRO A 166 -8.01 7.82 -5.30
C PRO A 166 -9.36 7.56 -5.99
N THR A 167 -9.49 8.05 -7.23
CA THR A 167 -10.66 7.77 -8.07
C THR A 167 -10.60 6.33 -8.62
N LEU A 168 -11.63 5.91 -9.34
CA LEU A 168 -11.70 4.57 -9.91
C LEU A 168 -10.44 4.20 -10.72
N TYR A 169 -9.97 2.99 -10.54
CA TYR A 169 -8.74 2.44 -11.12
C TYR A 169 -7.46 3.20 -10.74
N SER A 170 -7.43 3.76 -9.54
CA SER A 170 -6.26 4.43 -8.97
C SER A 170 -5.80 3.71 -7.70
N SER A 171 -4.50 3.74 -7.42
CA SER A 171 -3.93 3.13 -6.21
C SER A 171 -2.81 4.01 -5.64
N GLU A 172 -2.84 4.27 -4.33
CA GLU A 172 -1.78 4.94 -3.61
C GLU A 172 -0.65 3.97 -3.19
N VAL A 173 -0.81 2.67 -3.47
CA VAL A 173 0.19 1.64 -3.11
C VAL A 173 1.53 1.90 -3.81
N TYR A 174 1.55 2.62 -4.94
CA TYR A 174 2.81 2.99 -5.59
C TYR A 174 3.73 3.81 -4.69
N VAL A 175 3.19 4.65 -3.79
CA VAL A 175 4.01 5.44 -2.85
C VAL A 175 4.72 4.52 -1.85
N LEU A 176 4.02 3.49 -1.33
CA LEU A 176 4.64 2.43 -0.54
C LEU A 176 5.65 1.63 -1.37
N GLY A 177 5.32 1.37 -2.64
CA GLY A 177 6.23 0.73 -3.59
C GLY A 177 7.54 1.49 -3.75
N GLU A 178 7.50 2.81 -3.89
CA GLU A 178 8.67 3.69 -3.96
C GLU A 178 9.54 3.62 -2.69
N GLU A 179 8.90 3.57 -1.52
CA GLU A 179 9.63 3.42 -0.26
C GLU A 179 10.34 2.05 -0.18
N ILE A 180 9.66 0.98 -0.56
CA ILE A 180 10.22 -0.37 -0.56
C ILE A 180 11.34 -0.51 -1.61
N ASP A 181 11.16 0.06 -2.80
CA ASP A 181 12.12 -0.04 -3.91
C ASP A 181 13.52 0.45 -3.51
N LYS A 182 13.60 1.48 -2.68
CA LYS A 182 14.88 2.00 -2.15
C LYS A 182 15.75 0.91 -1.52
N PHE A 183 15.13 -0.11 -0.94
CA PHE A 183 15.80 -1.18 -0.20
C PHE A 183 15.93 -2.49 -0.97
N VAL A 184 15.06 -2.74 -1.95
CA VAL A 184 14.99 -4.05 -2.63
C VAL A 184 15.41 -4.00 -4.09
N LYS A 185 15.65 -2.82 -4.65
CA LYS A 185 15.95 -2.59 -6.08
C LYS A 185 17.05 -3.51 -6.61
N SER A 186 18.17 -3.65 -5.89
CA SER A 186 19.29 -4.50 -6.32
C SER A 186 18.93 -5.99 -6.37
N ASP A 187 18.07 -6.45 -5.46
CA ASP A 187 17.66 -7.85 -5.40
C ASP A 187 16.58 -8.15 -6.43
N LEU A 188 15.67 -7.20 -6.69
CA LEU A 188 14.71 -7.30 -7.79
C LEU A 188 15.40 -7.32 -9.16
N ALA A 189 16.45 -6.52 -9.35
CA ALA A 189 17.26 -6.57 -10.57
C ALA A 189 17.91 -7.93 -10.78
N LYS A 190 18.46 -8.55 -9.72
CA LYS A 190 19.01 -9.93 -9.78
C LYS A 190 17.92 -10.96 -10.11
N LEU A 191 16.73 -10.80 -9.53
CA LEU A 191 15.59 -11.66 -9.81
C LEU A 191 15.15 -11.52 -11.27
N ARG A 192 15.02 -10.31 -11.78
CA ARG A 192 14.67 -10.00 -13.17
C ARG A 192 15.65 -10.66 -14.15
N ASN A 193 16.95 -10.57 -13.89
CA ASN A 193 18.00 -11.22 -14.71
C ASN A 193 17.98 -12.76 -14.69
N LYS A 194 17.37 -13.38 -13.68
CA LYS A 194 17.20 -14.84 -13.62
C LYS A 194 15.96 -15.33 -14.36
N LEU A 195 15.01 -14.47 -14.59
CA LEU A 195 13.72 -14.78 -15.21
C LEU A 195 13.69 -14.51 -16.73
N GLY A 196 14.59 -13.68 -17.23
CA GLY A 196 14.83 -13.39 -18.66
C GLY A 196 15.89 -14.30 -19.23
#